data_13eeeb7d5e5a40a149e48dac879836cc
#
_entry.id   13eeeb7d5e5a40a149e48dac879836cc
#
_cell.length_a   1.000
_cell.length_b   1.000
_cell.length_c   1.000
_cell.angle_alpha   90.00
_cell.angle_beta   90.00
_cell.angle_gamma   90.00
#
_symmetry.space_group_name_H-M   'P 1'
#
loop_
_entity.id
_entity.type
_entity.pdbx_description
1 polymer ?
#
loop_
_entity_poly.entity_id
_entity_poly.type
_entity_poly.pdbx_seq_one_letter_code
_entity_poly.pdbx_strand_id
1 'polypeptide(L)'
;MRDFVSNLAGKLNDFLDYKHALGIKYDTCRVYLLELDDYNLEHGNRNTLTKEMTEGWAIWHAGKSESQDRSWIPPIREFGRYLQSIGEKDAYVLDDRFSIQHYHAEVYLMSTDEIQAFFRECDSYVLRTKVPGRPYVLPALYRFLYCCGVRCVEARKLKCINVHLKDGYVDILDTKSHKDRRLYLSEELISYLAQYDKAVSACFPEREYFFPGAKGGICSTTVVSANFRKIWVSAGLKRDGKVKPRAYDFRHHFACANIIRWSQEGKDVHAMLPYLMRYMGHSSLESTYYYIHLIPDYFSQYTKLTSSSEDLIPEVEAYEV
;
A
#
# COMPACT_ATOMS: atom_id res chain seq x y z
N MET A 1 22.75 14.43 -0.97
CA MET A 1 22.48 13.01 -0.68
C MET A 1 23.79 12.42 -0.20
N ARG A 2 23.81 11.60 0.87
CA ARG A 2 25.07 11.03 1.39
C ARG A 2 25.70 10.08 0.35
N ASP A 3 27.04 10.13 0.19
CA ASP A 3 27.76 9.26 -0.74
C ASP A 3 28.23 7.96 -0.07
N PHE A 4 28.47 6.93 -0.87
CA PHE A 4 29.15 5.72 -0.42
C PHE A 4 30.64 6.01 -0.22
N VAL A 5 31.25 5.35 0.77
CA VAL A 5 32.62 5.68 1.20
C VAL A 5 33.55 4.47 1.36
N SER A 6 33.01 3.24 1.37
CA SER A 6 33.82 2.02 1.49
C SER A 6 34.46 1.62 0.14
N ASN A 7 35.27 0.56 0.15
CA ASN A 7 35.83 -0.02 -1.07
C ASN A 7 34.76 -0.59 -2.04
N LEU A 8 33.49 -0.67 -1.61
CA LEU A 8 32.32 -1.02 -2.47
C LEU A 8 31.73 0.21 -3.16
N ALA A 9 32.10 1.45 -2.80
CA ALA A 9 31.44 2.67 -3.23
C ALA A 9 31.28 2.79 -4.77
N GLY A 10 32.32 2.50 -5.54
CA GLY A 10 32.24 2.50 -7.02
C GLY A 10 31.18 1.54 -7.53
N LYS A 11 31.22 0.28 -7.08
CA LYS A 11 30.27 -0.77 -7.48
C LYS A 11 28.83 -0.52 -7.05
N LEU A 12 28.65 0.11 -5.89
CA LEU A 12 27.33 0.52 -5.42
C LEU A 12 26.72 1.64 -6.26
N ASN A 13 27.56 2.60 -6.70
CA ASN A 13 27.13 3.64 -7.62
C ASN A 13 26.78 3.05 -9.00
N ASP A 14 27.63 2.19 -9.56
CA ASP A 14 27.38 1.51 -10.83
C ASP A 14 26.10 0.68 -10.79
N PHE A 15 25.83 0.02 -9.66
CA PHE A 15 24.58 -0.72 -9.45
C PHE A 15 23.35 0.19 -9.43
N LEU A 16 23.44 1.34 -8.77
CA LEU A 16 22.34 2.33 -8.77
C LEU A 16 22.11 2.89 -10.18
N ASP A 17 23.16 3.19 -10.92
CA ASP A 17 23.05 3.68 -12.29
C ASP A 17 22.43 2.61 -13.20
N TYR A 18 22.81 1.35 -13.03
CA TYR A 18 22.16 0.21 -13.71
C TYR A 18 20.65 0.14 -13.38
N LYS A 19 20.25 0.31 -12.09
CA LYS A 19 18.84 0.32 -11.72
C LYS A 19 18.08 1.50 -12.31
N HIS A 20 18.69 2.68 -12.33
CA HIS A 20 18.11 3.88 -12.94
C HIS A 20 17.95 3.74 -14.45
N ALA A 21 18.92 3.13 -15.14
CA ALA A 21 18.83 2.83 -16.56
C ALA A 21 17.68 1.87 -16.90
N LEU A 22 17.30 1.00 -15.95
CA LEU A 22 16.10 0.14 -16.05
C LEU A 22 14.78 0.87 -15.69
N GLY A 23 14.82 2.18 -15.41
CA GLY A 23 13.65 2.96 -15.00
C GLY A 23 13.23 2.76 -13.55
N ILE A 24 14.04 2.11 -12.70
CA ILE A 24 13.75 1.84 -11.29
C ILE A 24 14.37 2.93 -10.42
N LYS A 25 13.56 3.70 -9.68
CA LYS A 25 14.05 4.83 -8.85
C LYS A 25 14.99 4.44 -7.71
N TYR A 26 14.84 3.27 -7.13
CA TYR A 26 15.67 2.64 -6.10
C TYR A 26 15.98 3.47 -4.83
N ASP A 27 15.33 4.61 -4.62
CA ASP A 27 15.62 5.57 -3.53
C ASP A 27 15.48 4.96 -2.13
N THR A 28 14.43 4.16 -1.91
CA THR A 28 14.20 3.49 -0.63
C THR A 28 15.25 2.40 -0.38
N CYS A 29 15.63 1.68 -1.41
CA CYS A 29 16.61 0.60 -1.33
C CYS A 29 18.04 1.14 -1.08
N ARG A 30 18.33 2.35 -1.56
CA ARG A 30 19.62 3.02 -1.36
C ARG A 30 19.96 3.19 0.12
N VAL A 31 18.97 3.36 0.99
CA VAL A 31 19.21 3.47 2.44
C VAL A 31 19.87 2.21 3.00
N TYR A 32 19.40 1.03 2.58
CA TYR A 32 19.97 -0.25 3.00
C TYR A 32 21.38 -0.47 2.42
N LEU A 33 21.63 0.00 1.20
CA LEU A 33 22.96 -0.06 0.59
C LEU A 33 23.95 0.89 1.29
N LEU A 34 23.51 2.05 1.77
CA LEU A 34 24.35 2.94 2.58
C LEU A 34 24.70 2.32 3.92
N GLU A 35 23.75 1.64 4.58
CA GLU A 35 24.03 0.94 5.83
C GLU A 35 24.98 -0.25 5.63
N LEU A 36 24.88 -0.95 4.48
CA LEU A 36 25.83 -2.01 4.11
C LEU A 36 27.22 -1.45 3.86
N ASP A 37 27.32 -0.30 3.20
CA ASP A 37 28.58 0.40 2.92
C ASP A 37 29.28 0.83 4.21
N ASP A 38 28.54 1.41 5.17
CA ASP A 38 29.04 1.75 6.49
C ASP A 38 29.56 0.54 7.25
N TYR A 39 28.75 -0.52 7.26
CA TYR A 39 29.11 -1.76 7.92
C TYR A 39 30.39 -2.38 7.30
N ASN A 40 30.50 -2.38 5.97
CA ASN A 40 31.70 -2.85 5.29
C ASN A 40 32.94 -2.04 5.68
N LEU A 41 32.82 -0.72 5.74
CA LEU A 41 33.92 0.16 6.15
C LEU A 41 34.44 -0.19 7.55
N GLU A 42 33.53 -0.48 8.49
CA GLU A 42 33.85 -0.82 9.89
C GLU A 42 34.36 -2.26 10.06
N HIS A 43 34.00 -3.19 9.13
CA HIS A 43 34.27 -4.63 9.26
C HIS A 43 35.21 -5.17 8.16
N GLY A 44 36.29 -4.45 7.92
CA GLY A 44 37.40 -4.90 7.09
C GLY A 44 37.41 -4.32 5.67
N ASN A 45 36.49 -3.42 5.35
CA ASN A 45 36.46 -2.63 4.12
C ASN A 45 36.76 -3.44 2.83
N ARG A 46 36.00 -4.53 2.64
CA ARG A 46 36.15 -5.45 1.52
C ARG A 46 35.77 -4.77 0.19
N ASN A 47 36.37 -5.21 -0.89
CA ASN A 47 36.10 -4.71 -2.24
C ASN A 47 35.02 -5.54 -2.99
N THR A 48 34.48 -6.60 -2.37
CA THR A 48 33.38 -7.43 -2.86
C THR A 48 32.53 -7.93 -1.71
N LEU A 49 31.35 -8.49 -2.01
CA LEU A 49 30.49 -9.12 -1.00
C LEU A 49 31.07 -10.50 -0.64
N THR A 50 31.55 -10.64 0.59
CA THR A 50 31.88 -11.97 1.15
C THR A 50 30.72 -12.49 1.97
N LYS A 51 30.64 -13.81 2.12
CA LYS A 51 29.61 -14.46 2.94
C LYS A 51 29.61 -13.89 4.37
N GLU A 52 30.79 -13.87 4.98
CA GLU A 52 30.98 -13.43 6.36
C GLU A 52 30.48 -11.99 6.57
N MET A 53 30.88 -11.04 5.72
CA MET A 53 30.50 -9.63 5.81
C MET A 53 29.01 -9.45 5.56
N THR A 54 28.45 -10.07 4.51
CA THR A 54 27.06 -9.88 4.11
C THR A 54 26.08 -10.50 5.13
N GLU A 55 26.36 -11.69 5.63
CA GLU A 55 25.56 -12.33 6.65
C GLU A 55 25.71 -11.64 8.02
N GLY A 56 26.93 -11.17 8.35
CA GLY A 56 27.19 -10.39 9.56
C GLY A 56 26.36 -9.09 9.55
N TRP A 57 26.36 -8.36 8.44
CA TRP A 57 25.50 -7.19 8.27
C TRP A 57 24.01 -7.54 8.39
N ALA A 58 23.55 -8.63 7.74
CA ALA A 58 22.15 -9.05 7.78
C ALA A 58 21.68 -9.37 9.21
N ILE A 59 22.49 -10.04 10.00
CA ILE A 59 22.20 -10.34 11.41
C ILE A 59 22.17 -9.05 12.24
N TRP A 60 23.17 -8.18 12.07
CA TRP A 60 23.24 -6.90 12.75
C TRP A 60 22.04 -5.99 12.42
N HIS A 61 21.66 -5.89 11.12
CA HIS A 61 20.52 -5.11 10.69
C HIS A 61 19.19 -5.66 11.25
N ALA A 62 19.02 -6.99 11.23
CA ALA A 62 17.85 -7.64 11.79
C ALA A 62 17.71 -7.42 13.31
N GLY A 63 18.83 -7.29 14.02
CA GLY A 63 18.87 -7.00 15.45
C GLY A 63 18.53 -5.57 15.85
N LYS A 64 18.55 -4.61 14.91
CA LYS A 64 18.27 -3.20 15.20
C LYS A 64 16.80 -2.91 15.57
N SER A 65 15.87 -3.76 15.17
CA SER A 65 14.45 -3.54 15.37
C SER A 65 13.72 -4.86 15.58
N GLU A 66 12.79 -4.87 16.52
CA GLU A 66 11.82 -5.98 16.67
C GLU A 66 10.87 -6.11 15.47
N SER A 67 10.96 -5.18 14.51
CA SER A 67 10.16 -5.21 13.28
C SER A 67 10.51 -6.42 12.43
N GLN A 68 9.50 -7.13 11.97
CA GLN A 68 9.64 -8.22 10.98
C GLN A 68 9.82 -7.69 9.56
N ASP A 69 10.15 -6.40 9.40
CA ASP A 69 10.44 -5.81 8.09
C ASP A 69 11.70 -6.43 7.50
N ARG A 70 11.53 -7.08 6.35
CA ARG A 70 12.60 -7.74 5.58
C ARG A 70 12.83 -7.07 4.24
N SER A 71 12.34 -5.85 4.04
CA SER A 71 12.45 -5.09 2.79
C SER A 71 13.90 -4.78 2.38
N TRP A 72 14.84 -4.93 3.31
CA TRP A 72 16.28 -4.81 3.09
C TRP A 72 16.89 -6.04 2.34
N ILE A 73 16.24 -7.20 2.36
CA ILE A 73 16.78 -8.43 1.77
C ILE A 73 16.90 -8.35 0.25
N PRO A 74 15.84 -7.97 -0.51
CA PRO A 74 15.91 -7.90 -1.96
C PRO A 74 17.04 -7.03 -2.50
N PRO A 75 17.26 -5.78 -2.03
CA PRO A 75 18.33 -4.95 -2.57
C PRO A 75 19.73 -5.52 -2.34
N ILE A 76 19.97 -6.22 -1.24
CA ILE A 76 21.27 -6.83 -0.98
C ILE A 76 21.51 -8.05 -1.88
N ARG A 77 20.49 -8.88 -2.08
CA ARG A 77 20.54 -9.99 -3.05
C ARG A 77 20.74 -9.52 -4.48
N GLU A 78 20.01 -8.48 -4.86
CA GLU A 78 20.11 -7.91 -6.19
C GLU A 78 21.51 -7.33 -6.44
N PHE A 79 22.12 -6.70 -5.45
CA PHE A 79 23.48 -6.20 -5.53
C PHE A 79 24.49 -7.35 -5.66
N GLY A 80 24.35 -8.43 -4.88
CA GLY A 80 25.19 -9.61 -5.04
C GLY A 80 25.09 -10.26 -6.42
N ARG A 81 23.87 -10.40 -6.96
CA ARG A 81 23.64 -10.91 -8.31
C ARG A 81 24.22 -9.98 -9.38
N TYR A 82 24.12 -8.67 -9.19
CA TYR A 82 24.72 -7.69 -10.08
C TYR A 82 26.25 -7.86 -10.13
N LEU A 83 26.91 -7.98 -8.98
CA LEU A 83 28.36 -8.22 -8.92
C LEU A 83 28.76 -9.49 -9.69
N GLN A 84 28.02 -10.59 -9.51
CA GLN A 84 28.25 -11.80 -10.29
C GLN A 84 28.07 -11.59 -11.80
N SER A 85 27.07 -10.79 -12.19
CA SER A 85 26.79 -10.51 -13.61
C SER A 85 27.87 -9.69 -14.30
N ILE A 86 28.61 -8.87 -13.57
CA ILE A 86 29.74 -8.07 -14.08
C ILE A 86 31.09 -8.79 -13.96
N GLY A 87 31.08 -10.08 -13.60
CA GLY A 87 32.27 -10.95 -13.62
C GLY A 87 32.85 -11.28 -12.25
N GLU A 88 32.34 -10.77 -11.14
CA GLU A 88 32.75 -11.12 -9.79
C GLU A 88 32.09 -12.43 -9.32
N LYS A 89 32.53 -13.55 -9.89
CA LYS A 89 31.89 -14.87 -9.65
C LYS A 89 31.85 -15.28 -8.18
N ASP A 90 32.79 -14.81 -7.38
CA ASP A 90 32.89 -15.13 -5.95
C ASP A 90 32.07 -14.19 -5.07
N ALA A 91 31.41 -13.16 -5.64
CA ALA A 91 30.55 -12.27 -4.88
C ALA A 91 29.39 -13.05 -4.27
N TYR A 92 29.21 -12.90 -2.96
CA TYR A 92 28.18 -13.64 -2.22
C TYR A 92 26.80 -13.05 -2.46
N VAL A 93 25.83 -13.89 -2.73
CA VAL A 93 24.41 -13.56 -2.78
C VAL A 93 23.76 -14.03 -1.48
N LEU A 94 23.11 -13.12 -0.77
CA LEU A 94 22.49 -13.42 0.53
C LEU A 94 21.55 -14.63 0.46
N ASP A 95 21.78 -15.60 1.32
CA ASP A 95 21.13 -16.92 1.37
C ASP A 95 19.60 -16.82 1.58
N ASP A 96 18.87 -17.84 1.06
CA ASP A 96 17.41 -17.89 1.16
C ASP A 96 16.88 -18.10 2.57
N ARG A 97 17.72 -18.54 3.53
CA ARG A 97 17.37 -18.59 4.96
C ARG A 97 17.00 -17.21 5.53
N PHE A 98 17.48 -16.11 4.92
CA PHE A 98 17.04 -14.75 5.21
C PHE A 98 15.78 -14.36 4.43
N SER A 99 15.11 -15.32 3.77
CA SER A 99 13.94 -15.05 2.95
C SER A 99 12.81 -14.43 3.75
N ILE A 100 12.03 -13.62 3.06
CA ILE A 100 10.77 -13.08 3.57
C ILE A 100 9.81 -14.27 3.66
N GLN A 101 9.42 -14.67 4.87
CA GLN A 101 8.13 -15.31 4.99
C GLN A 101 7.11 -14.24 4.60
N HIS A 102 6.38 -14.46 3.50
CA HIS A 102 5.27 -13.60 3.13
C HIS A 102 4.19 -13.71 4.21
N TYR A 103 4.34 -12.91 5.24
CA TYR A 103 3.28 -12.70 6.22
C TYR A 103 2.25 -11.82 5.50
N HIS A 104 1.12 -12.40 5.13
CA HIS A 104 -0.04 -11.59 4.80
C HIS A 104 -0.41 -10.81 6.05
N ALA A 105 -0.15 -9.50 6.01
CA ALA A 105 -0.50 -8.65 7.13
C ALA A 105 -2.01 -8.78 7.37
N GLU A 106 -2.38 -9.15 8.58
CA GLU A 106 -3.79 -9.21 8.96
C GLU A 106 -4.44 -7.85 8.68
N VAL A 107 -5.62 -7.87 8.07
CA VAL A 107 -6.36 -6.68 7.66
C VAL A 107 -7.41 -6.36 8.71
N TYR A 108 -7.56 -5.09 9.04
CA TYR A 108 -8.66 -4.62 9.86
C TYR A 108 -9.88 -4.31 8.97
N LEU A 109 -10.91 -5.13 9.05
CA LEU A 109 -12.18 -4.85 8.37
C LEU A 109 -13.06 -4.03 9.32
N MET A 110 -13.32 -2.79 8.93
CA MET A 110 -14.13 -1.86 9.71
C MET A 110 -15.61 -2.22 9.57
N SER A 111 -16.33 -2.21 10.69
CA SER A 111 -17.78 -2.33 10.68
C SER A 111 -18.44 -1.03 10.18
N THR A 112 -19.70 -1.12 9.78
CA THR A 112 -20.50 0.05 9.37
C THR A 112 -20.58 1.08 10.49
N ASP A 113 -20.77 0.65 11.73
CA ASP A 113 -20.86 1.54 12.91
C ASP A 113 -19.53 2.26 13.17
N GLU A 114 -18.40 1.56 13.04
CA GLU A 114 -17.08 2.17 13.18
C GLU A 114 -16.82 3.21 12.10
N ILE A 115 -17.20 2.94 10.85
CA ILE A 115 -17.06 3.87 9.74
C ILE A 115 -17.92 5.13 9.99
N GLN A 116 -19.17 4.95 10.40
CA GLN A 116 -20.06 6.06 10.72
C GLN A 116 -19.55 6.90 11.91
N ALA A 117 -19.09 6.24 12.97
CA ALA A 117 -18.51 6.90 14.13
C ALA A 117 -17.24 7.67 13.75
N PHE A 118 -16.36 7.05 12.93
CA PHE A 118 -15.15 7.70 12.43
C PHE A 118 -15.46 8.97 11.64
N PHE A 119 -16.41 8.92 10.69
CA PHE A 119 -16.72 10.09 9.87
C PHE A 119 -17.44 11.19 10.65
N ARG A 120 -18.33 10.85 11.58
CA ARG A 120 -18.93 11.85 12.49
C ARG A 120 -17.87 12.59 13.30
N GLU A 121 -16.93 11.84 13.90
CA GLU A 121 -15.84 12.45 14.66
C GLU A 121 -14.85 13.17 13.74
N CYS A 122 -14.58 12.68 12.53
CA CYS A 122 -13.72 13.34 11.56
C CYS A 122 -14.21 14.76 11.26
N ASP A 123 -15.49 14.94 11.01
CA ASP A 123 -16.09 16.25 10.72
C ASP A 123 -16.03 17.18 11.94
N SER A 124 -16.20 16.66 13.14
CA SER A 124 -16.11 17.41 14.39
C SER A 124 -14.65 17.73 14.79
N TYR A 125 -13.76 16.73 14.69
CA TYR A 125 -12.36 16.84 15.09
C TYR A 125 -11.60 17.93 14.32
N VAL A 126 -11.80 17.99 13.01
CA VAL A 126 -11.08 18.92 12.15
C VAL A 126 -11.42 20.39 12.39
N LEU A 127 -12.60 20.69 12.94
CA LEU A 127 -12.98 22.04 13.34
C LEU A 127 -12.14 22.59 14.50
N ARG A 128 -11.48 21.71 15.25
CA ARG A 128 -10.60 22.08 16.38
C ARG A 128 -9.16 22.38 15.95
N THR A 129 -8.80 22.19 14.66
CA THR A 129 -7.45 22.43 14.19
C THR A 129 -7.28 23.85 13.66
N LYS A 130 -6.16 24.48 14.01
CA LYS A 130 -5.76 25.80 13.48
C LYS A 130 -4.87 25.71 12.22
N VAL A 131 -4.62 24.49 11.72
CA VAL A 131 -3.78 24.29 10.52
C VAL A 131 -4.57 24.65 9.28
N PRO A 132 -4.08 25.58 8.45
CA PRO A 132 -4.79 26.02 7.25
C PRO A 132 -5.24 24.84 6.35
N GLY A 133 -6.47 24.91 5.85
CA GLY A 133 -7.07 23.93 4.96
C GLY A 133 -7.37 22.55 5.57
N ARG A 134 -6.77 22.18 6.70
CA ARG A 134 -6.96 20.85 7.33
C ARG A 134 -8.41 20.50 7.63
N PRO A 135 -9.28 21.42 8.07
CA PRO A 135 -10.70 21.16 8.29
C PRO A 135 -11.42 20.65 7.04
N TYR A 136 -10.97 21.02 5.87
CA TYR A 136 -11.55 20.59 4.60
C TYR A 136 -10.84 19.37 4.02
N VAL A 137 -9.49 19.36 4.08
CA VAL A 137 -8.65 18.35 3.40
C VAL A 137 -8.83 16.97 4.00
N LEU A 138 -8.78 16.82 5.33
CA LEU A 138 -8.81 15.48 5.93
C LEU A 138 -10.14 14.75 5.75
N PRO A 139 -11.33 15.39 5.97
CA PRO A 139 -12.60 14.73 5.72
C PRO A 139 -12.78 14.32 4.26
N ALA A 140 -12.36 15.18 3.33
CA ALA A 140 -12.47 14.91 1.90
C ALA A 140 -11.51 13.79 1.47
N LEU A 141 -10.26 13.81 1.96
CA LEU A 141 -9.27 12.77 1.68
C LEU A 141 -9.73 11.40 2.18
N TYR A 142 -10.24 11.31 3.42
CA TYR A 142 -10.69 10.02 3.97
C TYR A 142 -11.94 9.50 3.26
N ARG A 143 -12.90 10.37 2.90
CA ARG A 143 -14.05 9.96 2.10
C ARG A 143 -13.65 9.50 0.71
N PHE A 144 -12.71 10.19 0.09
CA PHE A 144 -12.18 9.77 -1.21
C PHE A 144 -11.48 8.40 -1.13
N LEU A 145 -10.69 8.14 -0.07
CA LEU A 145 -10.10 6.83 0.18
C LEU A 145 -11.15 5.74 0.37
N TYR A 146 -12.19 6.04 1.15
CA TYR A 146 -13.28 5.10 1.45
C TYR A 146 -14.13 4.80 0.22
N CYS A 147 -14.58 5.84 -0.49
CA CYS A 147 -15.50 5.70 -1.63
C CYS A 147 -14.82 5.16 -2.89
N CYS A 148 -13.53 5.45 -3.10
CA CYS A 148 -12.81 5.08 -4.32
C CYS A 148 -11.81 3.93 -4.13
N GLY A 149 -11.52 3.50 -2.91
CA GLY A 149 -10.59 2.42 -2.64
C GLY A 149 -9.17 2.64 -3.19
N VAL A 150 -8.76 3.88 -3.46
CA VAL A 150 -7.42 4.21 -3.97
C VAL A 150 -6.33 4.04 -2.91
N ARG A 151 -5.07 3.89 -3.36
CA ARG A 151 -3.95 3.91 -2.41
C ARG A 151 -3.78 5.29 -1.80
N CYS A 152 -3.42 5.36 -0.51
CA CYS A 152 -3.17 6.65 0.16
C CYS A 152 -2.17 7.53 -0.60
N VAL A 153 -1.15 6.95 -1.23
CA VAL A 153 -0.16 7.70 -2.01
C VAL A 153 -0.77 8.29 -3.28
N GLU A 154 -1.69 7.57 -3.93
CA GLU A 154 -2.41 8.03 -5.13
C GLU A 154 -3.30 9.23 -4.79
N ALA A 155 -4.11 9.11 -3.73
CA ALA A 155 -4.95 10.22 -3.27
C ALA A 155 -4.11 11.47 -2.89
N ARG A 156 -3.02 11.29 -2.16
CA ARG A 156 -2.14 12.40 -1.74
C ARG A 156 -1.41 13.09 -2.88
N LYS A 157 -1.13 12.36 -3.97
CA LYS A 157 -0.47 12.88 -5.18
C LYS A 157 -1.45 13.27 -6.28
N LEU A 158 -2.75 13.15 -6.04
CA LEU A 158 -3.77 13.54 -7.03
C LEU A 158 -3.66 15.04 -7.30
N LYS A 159 -3.36 15.40 -8.55
CA LYS A 159 -3.25 16.78 -8.99
C LYS A 159 -4.64 17.35 -9.35
N CYS A 160 -4.82 18.66 -9.17
CA CYS A 160 -6.08 19.33 -9.53
C CYS A 160 -6.45 19.14 -11.01
N ILE A 161 -5.45 19.16 -11.90
CA ILE A 161 -5.65 18.98 -13.34
C ILE A 161 -6.23 17.61 -13.73
N ASN A 162 -6.07 16.60 -12.85
CA ASN A 162 -6.55 15.24 -13.07
C ASN A 162 -7.92 14.98 -12.42
N VAL A 163 -8.58 16.03 -11.90
CA VAL A 163 -9.89 15.94 -11.25
C VAL A 163 -10.94 16.64 -12.11
N HIS A 164 -11.84 15.86 -12.68
CA HIS A 164 -12.85 16.32 -13.64
C HIS A 164 -14.24 16.17 -13.03
N LEU A 165 -14.54 16.99 -12.00
CA LEU A 165 -15.81 16.89 -11.26
C LEU A 165 -17.05 17.16 -12.13
N LYS A 166 -16.94 18.02 -13.16
CA LYS A 166 -18.05 18.27 -14.10
C LYS A 166 -18.39 17.05 -14.93
N ASP A 167 -17.39 16.24 -15.25
CA ASP A 167 -17.51 15.04 -16.08
C ASP A 167 -17.63 13.76 -15.21
N GLY A 168 -17.55 13.90 -13.88
CA GLY A 168 -17.77 12.84 -12.91
C GLY A 168 -16.64 11.82 -12.77
N TYR A 169 -15.39 12.19 -13.08
CA TYR A 169 -14.25 11.24 -12.95
C TYR A 169 -12.97 11.90 -12.45
N VAL A 170 -12.01 11.06 -12.07
CA VAL A 170 -10.62 11.42 -11.77
C VAL A 170 -9.66 10.49 -12.50
N ASP A 171 -8.53 11.01 -12.93
CA ASP A 171 -7.44 10.24 -13.53
C ASP A 171 -6.33 10.00 -12.48
N ILE A 172 -6.07 8.74 -12.19
CA ILE A 172 -4.99 8.30 -11.30
C ILE A 172 -3.79 7.96 -12.17
N LEU A 173 -2.81 8.87 -12.19
CA LEU A 173 -1.61 8.81 -13.01
C LEU A 173 -0.37 8.57 -12.16
N ASP A 174 0.77 8.26 -12.79
CA ASP A 174 2.06 8.05 -12.15
C ASP A 174 2.04 7.00 -11.02
N THR A 175 1.29 5.93 -11.25
CA THR A 175 1.14 4.87 -10.24
C THR A 175 2.43 4.05 -10.11
N LYS A 176 2.69 3.51 -8.90
CA LYS A 176 3.84 2.62 -8.64
C LYS A 176 3.92 1.41 -9.60
N SER A 177 2.78 1.01 -10.16
CA SER A 177 2.64 -0.13 -11.09
C SER A 177 2.59 0.31 -12.55
N HIS A 178 2.83 1.57 -12.90
CA HIS A 178 2.68 2.14 -14.25
C HIS A 178 1.32 1.82 -14.89
N LYS A 179 0.26 1.71 -14.08
CA LYS A 179 -1.10 1.42 -14.51
C LYS A 179 -1.97 2.63 -14.22
N ASP A 180 -1.93 3.58 -15.11
CA ASP A 180 -2.82 4.74 -15.06
C ASP A 180 -4.26 4.28 -15.31
N ARG A 181 -5.19 4.92 -14.63
CA ARG A 181 -6.60 4.55 -14.73
C ARG A 181 -7.54 5.70 -14.40
N ARG A 182 -8.70 5.65 -15.01
CA ARG A 182 -9.80 6.57 -14.74
C ARG A 182 -10.75 5.93 -13.73
N LEU A 183 -11.19 6.72 -12.76
CA LEU A 183 -12.18 6.33 -11.77
C LEU A 183 -13.38 7.24 -11.89
N TYR A 184 -14.55 6.66 -12.13
CA TYR A 184 -15.83 7.36 -12.08
C TYR A 184 -16.31 7.50 -10.65
N LEU A 185 -16.84 8.66 -10.31
CA LEU A 185 -17.29 9.03 -8.97
C LEU A 185 -18.83 8.95 -8.91
N SER A 186 -19.38 8.65 -7.73
CA SER A 186 -20.81 8.77 -7.52
C SER A 186 -21.24 10.24 -7.44
N GLU A 187 -22.50 10.51 -7.73
CA GLU A 187 -23.05 11.88 -7.72
C GLU A 187 -22.89 12.56 -6.36
N GLU A 188 -23.08 11.80 -5.27
CA GLU A 188 -22.90 12.29 -3.91
C GLU A 188 -21.44 12.68 -3.64
N LEU A 189 -20.48 11.85 -4.10
CA LEU A 189 -19.07 12.15 -3.94
C LEU A 189 -18.64 13.35 -4.79
N ILE A 190 -19.16 13.47 -6.02
CA ILE A 190 -18.92 14.64 -6.90
C ILE A 190 -19.40 15.90 -6.20
N SER A 191 -20.63 15.91 -5.70
CA SER A 191 -21.24 17.04 -5.02
C SER A 191 -20.43 17.45 -3.77
N TYR A 192 -20.03 16.47 -2.98
CA TYR A 192 -19.20 16.68 -1.80
C TYR A 192 -17.82 17.25 -2.15
N LEU A 193 -17.14 16.66 -3.14
CA LEU A 193 -15.81 17.11 -3.58
C LEU A 193 -15.85 18.49 -4.26
N ALA A 194 -16.95 18.88 -4.91
CA ALA A 194 -17.12 20.22 -5.47
C ALA A 194 -17.21 21.28 -4.35
N GLN A 195 -17.93 20.99 -3.26
CA GLN A 195 -17.98 21.87 -2.10
C GLN A 195 -16.60 21.98 -1.41
N TYR A 196 -15.93 20.83 -1.27
CA TYR A 196 -14.56 20.76 -0.75
C TYR A 196 -13.61 21.62 -1.60
N ASP A 197 -13.65 21.46 -2.93
CA ASP A 197 -12.78 22.15 -3.87
C ASP A 197 -12.94 23.67 -3.75
N LYS A 198 -14.18 24.16 -3.67
CA LYS A 198 -14.49 25.56 -3.44
C LYS A 198 -13.90 26.08 -2.10
N ALA A 199 -14.09 25.32 -1.03
CA ALA A 199 -13.61 25.72 0.31
C ALA A 199 -12.08 25.73 0.41
N VAL A 200 -11.42 24.70 -0.13
CA VAL A 200 -9.96 24.60 -0.06
C VAL A 200 -9.25 25.58 -1.01
N SER A 201 -9.89 25.96 -2.13
CA SER A 201 -9.36 26.97 -3.04
C SER A 201 -9.25 28.35 -2.38
N ALA A 202 -10.12 28.66 -1.42
CA ALA A 202 -9.99 29.88 -0.63
C ALA A 202 -8.73 29.89 0.25
N CYS A 203 -8.26 28.72 0.68
CA CYS A 203 -7.03 28.58 1.49
C CYS A 203 -5.77 28.46 0.63
N PHE A 204 -5.88 27.83 -0.54
CA PHE A 204 -4.76 27.51 -1.43
C PHE A 204 -5.19 27.72 -2.90
N PRO A 205 -5.24 28.98 -3.40
CA PRO A 205 -5.75 29.28 -4.74
C PRO A 205 -4.97 28.60 -5.87
N GLU A 206 -3.66 28.52 -5.74
CA GLU A 206 -2.74 27.99 -6.77
C GLU A 206 -2.19 26.60 -6.42
N ARG A 207 -2.97 25.79 -5.70
CA ARG A 207 -2.49 24.46 -5.32
C ARG A 207 -2.35 23.53 -6.53
N GLU A 208 -1.26 22.80 -6.58
CA GLU A 208 -1.04 21.73 -7.55
C GLU A 208 -1.83 20.46 -7.19
N TYR A 209 -1.86 20.13 -5.88
CA TYR A 209 -2.46 18.89 -5.38
C TYR A 209 -3.90 19.12 -4.93
N PHE A 210 -4.79 18.21 -5.32
CA PHE A 210 -6.20 18.29 -4.96
C PHE A 210 -6.40 18.22 -3.44
N PHE A 211 -5.64 17.37 -2.74
CA PHE A 211 -5.60 17.29 -1.28
C PHE A 211 -4.27 17.84 -0.73
N PRO A 212 -4.14 19.17 -0.60
CA PRO A 212 -2.88 19.78 -0.23
C PRO A 212 -2.52 19.56 1.24
N GLY A 213 -1.22 19.60 1.53
CA GLY A 213 -0.70 19.73 2.89
C GLY A 213 -0.82 21.17 3.41
N ALA A 214 -0.43 21.37 4.67
CA ALA A 214 -0.56 22.66 5.36
C ALA A 214 0.15 23.86 4.70
N LYS A 215 1.10 23.60 3.80
CA LYS A 215 1.83 24.62 3.02
C LYS A 215 1.50 24.59 1.52
N GLY A 216 0.37 23.97 1.13
CA GLY A 216 -0.05 23.87 -0.27
C GLY A 216 0.56 22.72 -1.06
N GLY A 217 1.67 22.13 -0.61
CA GLY A 217 2.32 20.98 -1.26
C GLY A 217 1.64 19.64 -0.94
N ILE A 218 2.32 18.52 -1.23
CA ILE A 218 1.79 17.17 -0.97
C ILE A 218 1.47 16.97 0.52
N CYS A 219 0.28 16.46 0.82
CA CYS A 219 -0.08 16.03 2.17
C CYS A 219 0.79 14.82 2.58
N SER A 220 1.52 14.90 3.70
CA SER A 220 2.45 13.84 4.10
C SER A 220 1.72 12.58 4.62
N THR A 221 2.34 11.41 4.45
CA THR A 221 1.83 10.13 4.97
C THR A 221 1.66 10.19 6.49
N THR A 222 2.62 10.83 7.18
CA THR A 222 2.57 11.00 8.63
C THR A 222 1.34 11.80 9.07
N VAL A 223 0.99 12.87 8.35
CA VAL A 223 -0.22 13.66 8.66
C VAL A 223 -1.47 12.81 8.51
N VAL A 224 -1.63 12.06 7.41
CA VAL A 224 -2.78 11.18 7.19
C VAL A 224 -2.85 10.12 8.29
N SER A 225 -1.78 9.38 8.53
CA SER A 225 -1.79 8.29 9.51
C SER A 225 -1.96 8.77 10.95
N ALA A 226 -1.33 9.88 11.34
CA ALA A 226 -1.44 10.41 12.70
C ALA A 226 -2.84 10.97 12.98
N ASN A 227 -3.44 11.70 12.03
CA ASN A 227 -4.80 12.22 12.23
C ASN A 227 -5.85 11.11 12.17
N PHE A 228 -5.70 10.10 11.30
CA PHE A 228 -6.58 8.93 11.33
C PHE A 228 -6.60 8.30 12.73
N ARG A 229 -5.44 8.05 13.33
CA ARG A 229 -5.35 7.48 14.68
C ARG A 229 -6.02 8.36 15.74
N LYS A 230 -5.80 9.67 15.65
CA LYS A 230 -6.42 10.62 16.61
C LYS A 230 -7.94 10.63 16.48
N ILE A 231 -8.46 10.72 15.27
CA ILE A 231 -9.89 10.71 14.99
C ILE A 231 -10.52 9.40 15.46
N TRP A 232 -9.88 8.25 15.16
CA TRP A 232 -10.34 6.93 15.56
C TRP A 232 -10.52 6.81 17.08
N VAL A 233 -9.49 7.23 17.83
CA VAL A 233 -9.54 7.22 19.31
C VAL A 233 -10.55 8.22 19.84
N SER A 234 -10.63 9.42 19.26
CA SER A 234 -11.59 10.47 19.63
C SER A 234 -13.05 10.05 19.39
N ALA A 235 -13.29 9.21 18.38
CA ALA A 235 -14.60 8.61 18.11
C ALA A 235 -15.00 7.54 19.14
N GLY A 236 -14.17 7.29 20.16
CA GLY A 236 -14.39 6.24 21.17
C GLY A 236 -14.12 4.82 20.64
N LEU A 237 -13.52 4.68 19.47
CA LEU A 237 -13.26 3.39 18.85
C LEU A 237 -11.98 2.74 19.43
N LYS A 238 -12.07 1.44 19.72
CA LYS A 238 -10.97 0.69 20.33
C LYS A 238 -9.82 0.48 19.32
N ARG A 239 -8.60 0.44 19.85
CA ARG A 239 -7.39 0.22 19.09
C ARG A 239 -6.39 -0.70 19.81
N ASP A 240 -6.93 -1.55 20.68
CA ASP A 240 -6.20 -2.46 21.58
C ASP A 240 -6.01 -3.87 21.01
N GLY A 241 -6.66 -4.19 19.89
CA GLY A 241 -6.52 -5.47 19.20
C GLY A 241 -5.12 -5.69 18.61
N LYS A 242 -4.82 -6.96 18.27
CA LYS A 242 -3.59 -7.37 17.56
C LYS A 242 -3.43 -6.60 16.24
N VAL A 243 -4.53 -6.48 15.49
CA VAL A 243 -4.58 -5.69 14.25
C VAL A 243 -5.12 -4.30 14.56
N LYS A 244 -4.37 -3.28 14.18
CA LYS A 244 -4.73 -1.88 14.45
C LYS A 244 -5.26 -1.21 13.19
N PRO A 245 -6.45 -0.56 13.25
CA PRO A 245 -7.04 0.13 12.11
C PRO A 245 -6.15 1.26 11.58
N ARG A 246 -6.11 1.39 10.26
CA ARG A 246 -5.30 2.37 9.51
C ARG A 246 -6.14 3.00 8.39
N ALA A 247 -5.79 4.17 7.94
CA ALA A 247 -6.44 4.79 6.77
C ALA A 247 -6.35 3.93 5.49
N TYR A 248 -5.34 3.07 5.40
CA TYR A 248 -5.20 2.13 4.29
C TYR A 248 -6.30 1.06 4.28
N ASP A 249 -6.86 0.73 5.44
CA ASP A 249 -7.88 -0.31 5.56
C ASP A 249 -9.23 0.11 4.95
N PHE A 250 -9.45 1.40 4.64
CA PHE A 250 -10.56 1.83 3.78
C PHE A 250 -10.52 1.19 2.39
N ARG A 251 -9.33 0.98 1.85
CA ARG A 251 -9.17 0.29 0.57
C ARG A 251 -9.53 -1.20 0.67
N HIS A 252 -9.19 -1.84 1.76
CA HIS A 252 -9.59 -3.22 2.01
C HIS A 252 -11.10 -3.32 2.18
N HIS A 253 -11.70 -2.40 2.95
CA HIS A 253 -13.14 -2.32 3.12
C HIS A 253 -13.85 -2.11 1.77
N PHE A 254 -13.38 -1.18 0.92
CA PHE A 254 -13.93 -0.95 -0.41
C PHE A 254 -13.96 -2.23 -1.26
N ALA A 255 -12.87 -2.98 -1.28
CA ALA A 255 -12.81 -4.23 -2.05
C ALA A 255 -13.79 -5.27 -1.52
N CYS A 256 -13.79 -5.52 -0.20
CA CYS A 256 -14.68 -6.48 0.44
C CYS A 256 -16.16 -6.09 0.28
N ALA A 257 -16.50 -4.81 0.46
CA ALA A 257 -17.87 -4.31 0.29
C ALA A 257 -18.41 -4.52 -1.14
N ASN A 258 -17.57 -4.32 -2.17
CA ASN A 258 -17.97 -4.59 -3.54
C ASN A 258 -18.18 -6.08 -3.79
N ILE A 259 -17.32 -6.96 -3.29
CA ILE A 259 -17.45 -8.41 -3.43
C ILE A 259 -18.73 -8.88 -2.73
N ILE A 260 -18.98 -8.44 -1.49
CA ILE A 260 -20.21 -8.78 -0.74
C ILE A 260 -21.45 -8.31 -1.50
N ARG A 261 -21.47 -7.07 -1.97
CA ARG A 261 -22.58 -6.52 -2.74
C ARG A 261 -22.87 -7.34 -3.99
N TRP A 262 -21.86 -7.69 -4.78
CA TRP A 262 -22.04 -8.50 -5.99
C TRP A 262 -22.58 -9.89 -5.68
N SER A 263 -22.10 -10.51 -4.60
CA SER A 263 -22.62 -11.78 -4.13
C SER A 263 -24.11 -11.68 -3.74
N GLN A 264 -24.49 -10.63 -3.00
CA GLN A 264 -25.89 -10.37 -2.61
C GLN A 264 -26.79 -10.07 -3.81
N GLU A 265 -26.26 -9.41 -4.85
CA GLU A 265 -26.95 -9.16 -6.12
C GLU A 265 -27.02 -10.39 -7.04
N GLY A 266 -26.47 -11.55 -6.63
CA GLY A 266 -26.42 -12.78 -7.42
C GLY A 266 -25.50 -12.71 -8.65
N LYS A 267 -24.56 -11.76 -8.68
CA LYS A 267 -23.56 -11.65 -9.75
C LYS A 267 -22.47 -12.68 -9.58
N ASP A 268 -21.95 -13.19 -10.69
CA ASP A 268 -20.74 -14.02 -10.67
C ASP A 268 -19.54 -13.18 -10.19
N VAL A 269 -19.15 -13.38 -8.92
CA VAL A 269 -18.04 -12.66 -8.30
C VAL A 269 -16.73 -12.92 -9.04
N HIS A 270 -16.49 -14.15 -9.51
CA HIS A 270 -15.26 -14.46 -10.25
C HIS A 270 -15.16 -13.68 -11.56
N ALA A 271 -16.28 -13.52 -12.28
CA ALA A 271 -16.36 -12.69 -13.48
C ALA A 271 -16.14 -11.20 -13.17
N MET A 272 -16.47 -10.75 -11.95
CA MET A 272 -16.32 -9.34 -11.54
C MET A 272 -14.92 -9.00 -11.00
N LEU A 273 -14.14 -9.98 -10.54
CA LEU A 273 -12.80 -9.74 -9.97
C LEU A 273 -11.81 -9.05 -10.93
N PRO A 274 -11.75 -9.35 -12.23
CA PRO A 274 -10.88 -8.63 -13.17
C PRO A 274 -11.20 -7.12 -13.25
N TYR A 275 -12.47 -6.74 -13.14
CA TYR A 275 -12.87 -5.34 -13.11
C TYR A 275 -12.42 -4.66 -11.83
N LEU A 276 -12.59 -5.32 -10.68
CA LEU A 276 -12.08 -4.81 -9.39
C LEU A 276 -10.55 -4.69 -9.41
N MET A 277 -9.85 -5.69 -9.95
CA MET A 277 -8.40 -5.68 -10.13
C MET A 277 -7.95 -4.44 -10.93
N ARG A 278 -8.59 -4.20 -12.06
CA ARG A 278 -8.28 -3.05 -12.93
C ARG A 278 -8.60 -1.72 -12.24
N TYR A 279 -9.77 -1.62 -11.61
CA TYR A 279 -10.21 -0.44 -10.88
C TYR A 279 -9.24 -0.08 -9.73
N MET A 280 -8.83 -1.08 -8.94
CA MET A 280 -7.88 -0.89 -7.84
C MET A 280 -6.43 -0.71 -8.32
N GLY A 281 -6.11 -0.99 -9.58
CA GLY A 281 -4.74 -0.92 -10.11
C GLY A 281 -3.82 -1.99 -9.49
N HIS A 282 -4.32 -3.24 -9.37
CA HIS A 282 -3.52 -4.39 -9.00
C HIS A 282 -2.74 -4.92 -10.21
N SER A 283 -1.53 -5.41 -9.97
CA SER A 283 -0.68 -6.01 -11.03
C SER A 283 -1.05 -7.45 -11.34
N SER A 284 -1.69 -8.14 -10.40
CA SER A 284 -2.13 -9.54 -10.55
C SER A 284 -3.51 -9.76 -9.95
N LEU A 285 -4.23 -10.76 -10.46
CA LEU A 285 -5.50 -11.24 -9.90
C LEU A 285 -5.33 -11.77 -8.48
N GLU A 286 -4.21 -12.40 -8.17
CA GLU A 286 -3.89 -12.91 -6.84
C GLU A 286 -4.03 -11.85 -5.75
N SER A 287 -3.59 -10.62 -6.03
CA SER A 287 -3.77 -9.47 -5.12
C SER A 287 -5.24 -9.12 -4.89
N THR A 288 -6.14 -9.54 -5.77
CA THR A 288 -7.59 -9.30 -5.67
C THR A 288 -8.30 -10.51 -5.07
N TYR A 289 -7.87 -11.74 -5.40
CA TYR A 289 -8.33 -12.97 -4.76
C TYR A 289 -8.11 -12.98 -3.25
N TYR A 290 -7.07 -12.32 -2.78
CA TYR A 290 -6.81 -12.12 -1.36
C TYR A 290 -8.03 -11.60 -0.59
N TYR A 291 -8.84 -10.72 -1.19
CA TYR A 291 -10.04 -10.16 -0.53
C TYR A 291 -11.17 -11.18 -0.34
N ILE A 292 -11.25 -12.19 -1.20
CA ILE A 292 -12.25 -13.28 -1.04
C ILE A 292 -11.96 -14.03 0.26
N HIS A 293 -10.69 -14.29 0.57
CA HIS A 293 -10.30 -15.00 1.80
C HIS A 293 -10.55 -14.17 3.07
N LEU A 294 -10.75 -12.87 2.96
CA LEU A 294 -11.04 -11.99 4.10
C LEU A 294 -12.53 -11.96 4.48
N ILE A 295 -13.42 -12.53 3.66
CA ILE A 295 -14.86 -12.46 3.87
C ILE A 295 -15.38 -13.83 4.32
N PRO A 296 -15.54 -14.07 5.65
CA PRO A 296 -16.04 -15.36 6.15
C PRO A 296 -17.41 -15.75 5.58
N ASP A 297 -18.30 -14.78 5.42
CA ASP A 297 -19.67 -15.01 4.89
C ASP A 297 -19.68 -15.39 3.40
N TYR A 298 -18.64 -15.10 2.65
CA TYR A 298 -18.52 -15.53 1.26
C TYR A 298 -18.43 -17.05 1.16
N PHE A 299 -17.70 -17.70 2.07
CA PHE A 299 -17.60 -19.16 2.10
C PHE A 299 -18.94 -19.82 2.39
N SER A 300 -19.74 -19.26 3.29
CA SER A 300 -21.07 -19.82 3.60
C SER A 300 -22.06 -19.68 2.43
N GLN A 301 -21.95 -18.60 1.64
CA GLN A 301 -22.75 -18.39 0.42
C GLN A 301 -22.23 -19.21 -0.75
N TYR A 302 -20.90 -19.34 -0.89
CA TYR A 302 -20.27 -20.19 -1.90
C TYR A 302 -20.62 -21.66 -1.69
N THR A 303 -20.59 -22.15 -0.45
CA THR A 303 -21.02 -23.52 -0.11
C THR A 303 -22.49 -23.77 -0.50
N LYS A 304 -23.38 -22.77 -0.32
CA LYS A 304 -24.78 -22.87 -0.77
C LYS A 304 -24.91 -22.88 -2.30
N LEU A 305 -24.06 -22.16 -3.02
CA LEU A 305 -24.06 -22.16 -4.49
C LEU A 305 -23.42 -23.42 -5.08
N THR A 306 -22.48 -24.04 -4.37
CA THR A 306 -21.82 -25.29 -4.78
C THR A 306 -22.54 -26.55 -4.28
N SER A 307 -23.42 -26.42 -3.30
CA SER A 307 -24.25 -27.57 -2.84
C SER A 307 -25.16 -28.18 -3.92
N SER A 308 -25.46 -27.40 -4.98
CA SER A 308 -26.12 -27.92 -6.16
C SER A 308 -25.22 -28.78 -7.06
N SER A 309 -23.91 -28.82 -6.82
CA SER A 309 -22.96 -29.68 -7.55
C SER A 309 -22.66 -30.99 -6.84
N GLU A 310 -23.13 -31.18 -5.61
CA GLU A 310 -23.03 -32.48 -4.92
C GLU A 310 -23.80 -33.60 -5.65
N ASP A 311 -24.84 -33.24 -6.37
CA ASP A 311 -25.60 -34.21 -7.25
C ASP A 311 -24.78 -34.64 -8.49
N LEU A 312 -23.63 -34.04 -8.78
CA LEU A 312 -22.75 -34.38 -9.91
C LEU A 312 -21.59 -35.32 -9.55
N ILE A 313 -21.36 -35.53 -8.26
CA ILE A 313 -20.33 -36.45 -7.78
C ILE A 313 -21.02 -37.75 -7.40
N PRO A 314 -20.81 -38.88 -8.14
CA PRO A 314 -21.40 -40.15 -7.77
C PRO A 314 -20.90 -40.58 -6.39
N GLU A 315 -21.80 -41.09 -5.53
CA GLU A 315 -21.38 -41.72 -4.28
C GLU A 315 -20.37 -42.83 -4.60
N VAL A 316 -19.17 -42.70 -4.10
CA VAL A 316 -18.15 -43.74 -4.19
C VAL A 316 -18.46 -44.75 -3.08
N GLU A 317 -19.01 -45.92 -3.45
CA GLU A 317 -19.12 -47.02 -2.51
C GLU A 317 -17.71 -47.35 -1.92
N ALA A 318 -17.64 -47.35 -0.60
CA ALA A 318 -16.39 -47.73 0.07
C ALA A 318 -16.05 -49.17 -0.32
N TYR A 319 -14.93 -49.35 -0.99
CA TYR A 319 -14.38 -50.69 -1.19
C TYR A 319 -13.98 -51.24 0.18
N GLU A 320 -14.75 -52.21 0.67
CA GLU A 320 -14.32 -53.05 1.77
C GLU A 320 -13.10 -53.88 1.30
N VAL A 321 -11.95 -53.73 1.99
CA VAL A 321 -10.77 -54.57 1.79
C VAL A 321 -10.75 -55.67 2.81
#